data_6e0c4c3b777be31f68abaf967486c00e
#
_entry.id   6e0c4c3b777be31f68abaf967486c00e
#
_cell.length_a   1.000
_cell.length_b   1.000
_cell.length_c   1.000
_cell.angle_alpha   90.00
_cell.angle_beta   90.00
_cell.angle_gamma   90.00
#
_symmetry.space_group_name_H-M   'P 1'
#
loop_
_entity.id
_entity.type
_entity.pdbx_description
1 polymer ?
#
loop_
_entity_poly.entity_id
_entity_poly.type
_entity_poly.pdbx_seq_one_letter_code
_entity_poly.pdbx_strand_id
1 'polypeptide(L)'
;GQKASLLWAVNAGRFVQTAGLFLLGFYIGRKQLFAATEKNLRFWVKTLIVSAIAFAPLYTLKELVTDNGAVVGQTAGTALDMWQKLAFTLVLVASFILLYQRRKFSAAVAGLRFYGRMSLTNYLSQSVIGAFVYFPFGLYLAPRCGYTASLLVGILVFLLQVRFCKWWLGRHKQGPLEYLSLIHISEPTRLAL
;
A
#
# COMPACT_ATOMS: atom_id res chain seq x y z
N GLY A 1 9.12 22.18 7.46
CA GLY A 1 7.81 21.89 7.93
C GLY A 1 6.79 21.45 6.88
N GLN A 2 5.52 21.57 7.22
CA GLN A 2 4.38 21.08 6.42
C GLN A 2 4.31 21.64 4.99
N LYS A 3 4.67 22.93 4.79
CA LYS A 3 4.71 23.54 3.45
C LYS A 3 5.71 22.88 2.52
N ALA A 4 6.88 22.51 3.04
CA ALA A 4 7.92 21.84 2.25
C ALA A 4 7.50 20.42 1.85
N SER A 5 6.79 19.67 2.70
CA SER A 5 6.29 18.33 2.38
C SER A 5 5.15 18.37 1.36
N LEU A 6 4.27 19.38 1.42
CA LEU A 6 3.22 19.58 0.41
C LEU A 6 3.79 19.94 -0.95
N LEU A 7 4.72 20.90 -1.00
CA LEU A 7 5.40 21.30 -2.24
C LEU A 7 6.16 20.12 -2.86
N TRP A 8 6.83 19.31 -2.04
CA TRP A 8 7.49 18.10 -2.50
C TRP A 8 6.50 17.09 -3.08
N ALA A 9 5.36 16.86 -2.43
CA ALA A 9 4.34 15.93 -2.91
C ALA A 9 3.70 16.39 -4.24
N VAL A 10 3.54 17.71 -4.42
CA VAL A 10 3.07 18.31 -5.70
C VAL A 10 4.12 18.14 -6.78
N ASN A 11 5.37 18.57 -6.51
CA ASN A 11 6.47 18.52 -7.47
C ASN A 11 6.83 17.09 -7.88
N ALA A 12 6.70 16.13 -6.94
CA ALA A 12 6.89 14.72 -7.22
C ALA A 12 5.70 14.06 -7.94
N GLY A 13 4.63 14.80 -8.31
CA GLY A 13 3.46 14.26 -9.02
C GLY A 13 2.69 13.18 -8.26
N ARG A 14 2.85 13.11 -6.94
CA ARG A 14 2.29 12.03 -6.12
C ARG A 14 0.78 11.99 -6.13
N PHE A 15 0.12 13.15 -6.25
CA PHE A 15 -1.35 13.19 -6.33
C PHE A 15 -1.86 12.49 -7.57
N VAL A 16 -1.23 12.75 -8.73
CA VAL A 16 -1.60 12.11 -10.01
C VAL A 16 -1.34 10.61 -9.96
N GLN A 17 -0.17 10.21 -9.43
CA GLN A 17 0.18 8.80 -9.25
C GLN A 17 -0.83 8.08 -8.34
N THR A 18 -1.19 8.68 -7.21
CA THR A 18 -2.14 8.09 -6.27
C THR A 18 -3.53 7.96 -6.91
N ALA A 19 -4.03 9.01 -7.56
CA ALA A 19 -5.30 8.96 -8.29
C ALA A 19 -5.29 7.88 -9.37
N GLY A 20 -4.21 7.77 -10.15
CA GLY A 20 -4.04 6.73 -11.17
C GLY A 20 -4.08 5.32 -10.58
N LEU A 21 -3.41 5.09 -9.45
CA LEU A 21 -3.42 3.79 -8.75
C LEU A 21 -4.82 3.45 -8.20
N PHE A 22 -5.57 4.43 -7.68
CA PHE A 22 -6.94 4.23 -7.24
C PHE A 22 -7.86 3.85 -8.40
N LEU A 23 -7.77 4.56 -9.53
CA LEU A 23 -8.55 4.24 -10.74
C LEU A 23 -8.22 2.85 -11.28
N LEU A 24 -6.95 2.50 -11.29
CA LEU A 24 -6.47 1.18 -11.70
C LEU A 24 -7.00 0.09 -10.76
N GLY A 25 -6.95 0.31 -9.45
CA GLY A 25 -7.52 -0.60 -8.46
C GLY A 25 -9.03 -0.76 -8.61
N PHE A 26 -9.75 0.33 -8.84
CA PHE A 26 -11.19 0.32 -9.10
C PHE A 26 -11.52 -0.47 -10.38
N TYR A 27 -10.79 -0.25 -11.46
CA TYR A 27 -10.96 -0.97 -12.72
C TYR A 27 -10.73 -2.47 -12.57
N ILE A 28 -9.64 -2.87 -11.89
CA ILE A 28 -9.30 -4.27 -11.60
C ILE A 28 -10.41 -4.93 -10.75
N GLY A 29 -10.91 -4.21 -9.72
CA GLY A 29 -12.01 -4.66 -8.88
C GLY A 29 -13.31 -4.85 -9.67
N ARG A 30 -13.69 -3.86 -10.48
CA ARG A 30 -14.91 -3.92 -11.32
C ARG A 30 -14.86 -5.05 -12.34
N LYS A 31 -13.70 -5.33 -12.91
CA LYS A 31 -13.48 -6.45 -13.85
C LYS A 31 -13.32 -7.80 -13.15
N GLN A 32 -13.38 -7.83 -11.81
CA GLN A 32 -13.18 -9.04 -10.99
C GLN A 32 -11.91 -9.83 -11.37
N LEU A 33 -10.83 -9.11 -11.71
CA LEU A 33 -9.57 -9.75 -12.13
C LEU A 33 -8.88 -10.52 -10.99
N PHE A 34 -9.30 -10.34 -9.74
CA PHE A 34 -8.84 -11.11 -8.60
C PHE A 34 -9.51 -12.49 -8.48
N ALA A 35 -10.61 -12.75 -9.24
CA ALA A 35 -11.25 -14.05 -9.24
C ALA A 35 -10.32 -15.13 -9.83
N ALA A 36 -10.34 -16.32 -9.21
CA ALA A 36 -9.48 -17.45 -9.57
C ALA A 36 -9.96 -18.18 -10.85
N THR A 37 -10.05 -17.42 -11.96
CA THR A 37 -10.39 -17.96 -13.28
C THR A 37 -9.11 -18.16 -14.09
N GLU A 38 -9.02 -19.19 -14.91
CA GLU A 38 -7.85 -19.43 -15.75
C GLU A 38 -7.46 -18.24 -16.62
N LYS A 39 -8.45 -17.50 -17.14
CA LYS A 39 -8.22 -16.29 -17.92
C LYS A 39 -7.51 -15.23 -17.09
N ASN A 40 -7.95 -15.02 -15.85
CA ASN A 40 -7.36 -14.05 -14.94
C ASN A 40 -5.95 -14.48 -14.49
N LEU A 41 -5.75 -15.77 -14.25
CA LEU A 41 -4.42 -16.30 -13.92
C LEU A 41 -3.42 -16.06 -15.05
N ARG A 42 -3.81 -16.34 -16.30
CA ARG A 42 -2.97 -16.04 -17.48
C ARG A 42 -2.69 -14.53 -17.61
N PHE A 43 -3.67 -13.69 -17.30
CA PHE A 43 -3.47 -12.23 -17.26
C PHE A 43 -2.41 -11.85 -16.23
N TRP A 44 -2.49 -12.37 -14.99
CA TRP A 44 -1.54 -12.06 -13.95
C TRP A 44 -0.14 -12.62 -14.21
N VAL A 45 -0.02 -13.79 -14.82
CA VAL A 45 1.28 -14.32 -15.28
C VAL A 45 1.90 -13.42 -16.34
N LYS A 46 1.12 -12.97 -17.34
CA LYS A 46 1.60 -12.00 -18.34
C LYS A 46 2.02 -10.68 -17.69
N THR A 47 1.20 -10.15 -16.78
CA THR A 47 1.51 -8.92 -16.04
C THR A 47 2.82 -9.07 -15.27
N LEU A 48 3.03 -10.20 -14.58
CA LEU A 48 4.26 -10.49 -13.85
C LEU A 48 5.48 -10.46 -14.76
N ILE A 49 5.42 -11.18 -15.88
CA ILE A 49 6.53 -11.26 -16.84
C ILE A 49 6.84 -9.89 -17.44
N VAL A 50 5.81 -9.19 -17.94
CA VAL A 50 5.99 -7.87 -18.55
C VAL A 50 6.54 -6.86 -17.55
N SER A 51 6.01 -6.83 -16.33
CA SER A 51 6.48 -5.90 -15.29
C SER A 51 7.89 -6.22 -14.81
N ALA A 52 8.24 -7.51 -14.71
CA ALA A 52 9.59 -7.92 -14.33
C ALA A 52 10.63 -7.55 -15.42
N ILE A 53 10.28 -7.76 -16.70
CA ILE A 53 11.14 -7.35 -17.82
C ILE A 53 11.25 -5.82 -17.91
N ALA A 54 10.17 -5.09 -17.69
CA ALA A 54 10.17 -3.63 -17.75
C ALA A 54 10.94 -2.97 -16.60
N PHE A 55 11.05 -3.64 -15.45
CA PHE A 55 11.69 -3.07 -14.27
C PHE A 55 13.16 -2.72 -14.48
N ALA A 56 13.95 -3.62 -15.06
CA ALA A 56 15.40 -3.44 -15.25
C ALA A 56 15.72 -2.25 -16.19
N PRO A 57 15.15 -2.16 -17.42
CA PRO A 57 15.41 -1.02 -18.29
C PRO A 57 14.89 0.31 -17.74
N LEU A 58 13.78 0.32 -17.00
CA LEU A 58 13.29 1.54 -16.34
C LEU A 58 14.24 2.01 -15.24
N TYR A 59 14.86 1.08 -14.51
CA TYR A 59 15.86 1.39 -13.49
C TYR A 59 17.11 2.03 -14.12
N THR A 60 17.71 1.38 -15.13
CA THR A 60 18.90 1.88 -15.79
C THR A 60 18.66 3.21 -16.52
N LEU A 61 17.52 3.35 -17.20
CA LEU A 61 17.16 4.59 -17.90
C LEU A 61 16.97 5.76 -16.91
N LYS A 62 16.38 5.51 -15.75
CA LYS A 62 16.25 6.51 -14.69
C LYS A 62 17.61 7.02 -14.23
N GLU A 63 18.58 6.12 -13.97
CA GLU A 63 19.92 6.52 -13.54
C GLU A 63 20.62 7.35 -14.61
N LEU A 64 20.60 6.92 -15.87
CA LEU A 64 21.21 7.64 -16.99
C LEU A 64 20.61 9.05 -17.20
N VAL A 65 19.30 9.19 -17.05
CA VAL A 65 18.62 10.48 -17.27
C VAL A 65 18.83 11.42 -16.08
N THR A 66 18.87 10.90 -14.86
CA THR A 66 19.05 11.72 -13.65
C THR A 66 20.48 12.26 -13.55
N ASP A 67 21.47 11.53 -14.04
CA ASP A 67 22.88 11.90 -13.96
C ASP A 67 23.25 13.09 -14.87
N ASN A 68 22.43 13.40 -15.86
CA ASN A 68 22.66 14.51 -16.80
C ASN A 68 22.41 15.93 -16.25
N GLY A 69 22.04 16.09 -14.97
CA GLY A 69 22.02 17.35 -14.22
C GLY A 69 21.07 18.47 -14.70
N ALA A 70 20.43 18.33 -15.85
CA ALA A 70 19.50 19.32 -16.36
C ALA A 70 18.12 19.25 -15.68
N VAL A 71 17.40 20.38 -15.56
CA VAL A 71 16.04 20.43 -15.01
C VAL A 71 15.09 19.48 -15.71
N VAL A 72 15.24 19.32 -17.02
CA VAL A 72 14.48 18.35 -17.84
C VAL A 72 14.81 16.91 -17.42
N GLY A 73 16.09 16.63 -17.11
CA GLY A 73 16.53 15.32 -16.59
C GLY A 73 15.92 14.98 -15.25
N GLN A 74 15.78 15.94 -14.34
CA GLN A 74 15.15 15.73 -13.03
C GLN A 74 13.65 15.41 -13.17
N THR A 75 12.94 16.11 -14.04
CA THR A 75 11.51 15.86 -14.29
C THR A 75 11.28 14.50 -14.95
N ALA A 76 12.07 14.20 -15.98
CA ALA A 76 12.03 12.90 -16.66
C ALA A 76 12.44 11.75 -15.71
N GLY A 77 13.47 11.96 -14.88
CA GLY A 77 13.86 11.01 -13.84
C GLY A 77 12.75 10.72 -12.83
N THR A 78 12.00 11.76 -12.41
CA THR A 78 10.84 11.59 -11.53
C THR A 78 9.73 10.76 -12.20
N ALA A 79 9.44 11.02 -13.48
CA ALA A 79 8.46 10.23 -14.24
C ALA A 79 8.90 8.75 -14.37
N LEU A 80 10.16 8.51 -14.71
CA LEU A 80 10.73 7.16 -14.78
C LEU A 80 10.71 6.44 -13.42
N ASP A 81 10.96 7.16 -12.32
CA ASP A 81 10.84 6.63 -10.95
C ASP A 81 9.41 6.16 -10.65
N MET A 82 8.40 6.91 -11.09
CA MET A 82 7.00 6.51 -10.93
C MET A 82 6.68 5.24 -11.72
N TRP A 83 7.13 5.13 -12.97
CA TRP A 83 6.92 3.95 -13.80
C TRP A 83 7.67 2.73 -13.25
N GLN A 84 8.91 2.91 -12.78
CA GLN A 84 9.67 1.86 -12.12
C GLN A 84 8.96 1.32 -10.87
N LYS A 85 8.45 2.23 -10.01
CA LYS A 85 7.70 1.87 -8.82
C LYS A 85 6.37 1.18 -9.15
N LEU A 86 5.71 1.61 -10.22
CA LEU A 86 4.50 0.94 -10.71
C LEU A 86 4.81 -0.48 -11.19
N ALA A 87 5.87 -0.66 -11.98
CA ALA A 87 6.31 -1.98 -12.44
C ALA A 87 6.62 -2.90 -11.26
N PHE A 88 7.37 -2.42 -10.27
CA PHE A 88 7.66 -3.19 -9.05
C PHE A 88 6.39 -3.54 -8.27
N THR A 89 5.46 -2.60 -8.12
CA THR A 89 4.17 -2.85 -7.46
C THR A 89 3.38 -3.94 -8.19
N LEU A 90 3.34 -3.90 -9.52
CA LEU A 90 2.67 -4.93 -10.32
C LEU A 90 3.34 -6.30 -10.18
N VAL A 91 4.67 -6.36 -10.08
CA VAL A 91 5.39 -7.61 -9.78
C VAL A 91 4.96 -8.18 -8.42
N LEU A 92 4.91 -7.34 -7.38
CA LEU A 92 4.50 -7.78 -6.04
C LEU A 92 3.03 -8.25 -6.02
N VAL A 93 2.12 -7.47 -6.62
CA VAL A 93 0.69 -7.81 -6.66
C VAL A 93 0.45 -9.08 -7.45
N ALA A 94 1.04 -9.22 -8.65
CA ALA A 94 0.89 -10.41 -9.47
C ALA A 94 1.47 -11.65 -8.78
N SER A 95 2.65 -11.53 -8.18
CA SER A 95 3.27 -12.60 -7.40
C SER A 95 2.39 -13.03 -6.22
N PHE A 96 1.83 -12.08 -5.47
CA PHE A 96 0.93 -12.36 -4.36
C PHE A 96 -0.33 -13.09 -4.82
N ILE A 97 -0.97 -12.65 -5.92
CA ILE A 97 -2.19 -13.26 -6.45
C ILE A 97 -1.91 -14.69 -6.92
N LEU A 98 -0.80 -14.91 -7.62
CA LEU A 98 -0.41 -16.25 -8.08
C LEU A 98 -0.06 -17.18 -6.92
N LEU A 99 0.65 -16.67 -5.90
CA LEU A 99 0.96 -17.43 -4.68
C LEU A 99 -0.30 -17.76 -3.87
N TYR A 100 -1.26 -16.83 -3.84
CA TYR A 100 -2.52 -17.01 -3.10
C TYR A 100 -3.35 -18.20 -3.62
N GLN A 101 -3.16 -18.61 -4.88
CA GLN A 101 -3.76 -19.83 -5.42
C GLN A 101 -3.19 -21.10 -4.80
N ARG A 102 -2.01 -21.04 -4.20
CA ARG A 102 -1.41 -22.16 -3.48
C ARG A 102 -2.07 -22.34 -2.11
N ARG A 103 -2.71 -23.48 -1.88
CA ARG A 103 -3.45 -23.79 -0.65
C ARG A 103 -2.62 -23.54 0.63
N LYS A 104 -1.34 -23.92 0.62
CA LYS A 104 -0.43 -23.69 1.75
C LYS A 104 -0.22 -22.19 2.03
N PHE A 105 0.02 -21.41 0.99
CA PHE A 105 0.22 -19.95 1.12
C PHE A 105 -1.07 -19.25 1.55
N SER A 106 -2.20 -19.56 0.92
CA SER A 106 -3.52 -19.01 1.28
C SER A 106 -3.87 -19.28 2.75
N ALA A 107 -3.57 -20.49 3.27
CA ALA A 107 -3.75 -20.81 4.68
C ALA A 107 -2.82 -20.00 5.60
N ALA A 108 -1.55 -19.81 5.24
CA ALA A 108 -0.59 -19.03 6.01
C ALA A 108 -1.00 -17.57 6.11
N VAL A 109 -1.53 -16.98 5.02
CA VAL A 109 -1.93 -15.55 4.98
C VAL A 109 -3.40 -15.32 5.30
N ALA A 110 -4.14 -16.34 5.75
CA ALA A 110 -5.57 -16.23 6.07
C ALA A 110 -5.88 -15.11 7.10
N GLY A 111 -4.95 -14.84 8.00
CA GLY A 111 -5.03 -13.74 8.98
C GLY A 111 -5.12 -12.35 8.33
N LEU A 112 -4.51 -12.15 7.16
CA LEU A 112 -4.53 -10.88 6.44
C LEU A 112 -5.93 -10.48 5.98
N ARG A 113 -6.85 -11.44 5.81
CA ARG A 113 -8.25 -11.16 5.48
C ARG A 113 -8.92 -10.30 6.57
N PHE A 114 -8.65 -10.58 7.84
CA PHE A 114 -9.16 -9.79 8.96
C PHE A 114 -8.50 -8.42 9.00
N TYR A 115 -7.20 -8.37 8.75
CA TYR A 115 -6.43 -7.14 8.69
C TYR A 115 -6.95 -6.19 7.58
N GLY A 116 -7.21 -6.72 6.39
CA GLY A 116 -7.75 -5.94 5.27
C GLY A 116 -9.17 -5.41 5.51
N ARG A 117 -10.00 -6.13 6.29
CA ARG A 117 -11.35 -5.66 6.67
C ARG A 117 -11.34 -4.50 7.68
N MET A 118 -10.22 -4.26 8.33
CA MET A 118 -10.01 -3.17 9.29
C MET A 118 -8.90 -2.22 8.80
N SER A 119 -8.86 -1.95 7.51
CA SER A 119 -7.77 -1.20 6.87
C SER A 119 -7.64 0.24 7.40
N LEU A 120 -8.77 0.94 7.59
CA LEU A 120 -8.78 2.31 8.12
C LEU A 120 -8.33 2.34 9.58
N THR A 121 -8.88 1.43 10.41
CA THR A 121 -8.46 1.29 11.81
C THR A 121 -6.97 0.98 11.91
N ASN A 122 -6.45 0.06 11.10
CA ASN A 122 -5.04 -0.30 11.11
C ASN A 122 -4.15 0.84 10.65
N TYR A 123 -4.53 1.55 9.59
CA TYR A 123 -3.76 2.69 9.09
C TYR A 123 -3.62 3.80 10.13
N LEU A 124 -4.72 4.20 10.78
CA LEU A 124 -4.69 5.21 11.82
C LEU A 124 -3.97 4.74 13.07
N SER A 125 -4.22 3.52 13.53
CA SER A 125 -3.52 2.96 14.70
C SER A 125 -2.02 2.82 14.47
N GLN A 126 -1.56 2.45 13.27
CA GLN A 126 -0.12 2.44 12.93
C GLN A 126 0.51 3.82 13.05
N SER A 127 -0.17 4.85 12.57
CA SER A 127 0.32 6.22 12.67
C SER A 127 0.43 6.68 14.12
N VAL A 128 -0.56 6.37 14.96
CA VAL A 128 -0.55 6.70 16.38
C VAL A 128 0.53 5.91 17.12
N ILE A 129 0.61 4.59 16.89
CA ILE A 129 1.64 3.72 17.51
C ILE A 129 3.04 4.17 17.06
N GLY A 130 3.23 4.44 15.77
CA GLY A 130 4.51 4.91 15.25
C GLY A 130 4.92 6.25 15.84
N ALA A 131 3.98 7.18 15.98
CA ALA A 131 4.23 8.44 16.66
C ALA A 131 4.65 8.22 18.14
N PHE A 132 3.92 7.37 18.87
CA PHE A 132 4.25 7.08 20.26
C PHE A 132 5.60 6.37 20.42
N VAL A 133 5.96 5.47 19.51
CA VAL A 133 7.23 4.73 19.57
C VAL A 133 8.43 5.62 19.23
N TYR A 134 8.32 6.48 18.22
CA TYR A 134 9.48 7.19 17.66
C TYR A 134 9.61 8.65 18.12
N PHE A 135 8.52 9.34 18.48
CA PHE A 135 8.58 10.75 18.86
C PHE A 135 8.93 10.96 20.34
N PRO A 136 9.45 12.18 20.71
CA PRO A 136 9.91 12.50 22.05
C PRO A 136 8.86 12.44 23.15
N PHE A 137 7.58 12.56 22.82
CA PHE A 137 6.49 12.46 23.79
C PHE A 137 6.14 11.02 24.18
N GLY A 138 6.72 10.01 23.51
CA GLY A 138 6.54 8.59 23.78
C GLY A 138 7.85 7.91 24.20
N LEU A 139 8.15 6.77 23.59
CA LEU A 139 9.34 5.98 23.91
C LEU A 139 10.65 6.57 23.36
N TYR A 140 10.57 7.53 22.46
CA TYR A 140 11.71 8.22 21.83
C TYR A 140 12.79 7.27 21.30
N LEU A 141 12.37 6.27 20.56
CA LEU A 141 13.27 5.25 20.00
C LEU A 141 14.00 5.72 18.73
N ALA A 142 13.55 6.82 18.10
CA ALA A 142 14.15 7.32 16.85
C ALA A 142 15.68 7.44 16.87
N PRO A 143 16.34 8.05 17.89
CA PRO A 143 17.79 8.19 17.90
C PRO A 143 18.55 6.91 18.31
N ARG A 144 17.85 5.93 18.89
CA ARG A 144 18.46 4.70 19.43
C ARG A 144 18.24 3.48 18.56
N CYS A 145 17.20 3.48 17.71
CA CYS A 145 16.89 2.38 16.82
C CYS A 145 17.56 2.53 15.47
N GLY A 146 18.46 1.63 15.15
CA GLY A 146 18.92 1.43 13.77
C GLY A 146 17.82 0.83 12.87
N TYR A 147 18.08 0.74 11.57
CA TYR A 147 17.12 0.22 10.59
C TYR A 147 16.58 -1.18 10.94
N THR A 148 17.46 -2.06 11.41
CA THR A 148 17.10 -3.45 11.78
C THR A 148 16.14 -3.48 12.98
N ALA A 149 16.41 -2.70 14.02
CA ALA A 149 15.55 -2.62 15.19
C ALA A 149 14.18 -2.02 14.84
N SER A 150 14.15 -0.99 14.01
CA SER A 150 12.89 -0.41 13.50
C SER A 150 12.07 -1.40 12.68
N LEU A 151 12.74 -2.25 11.88
CA LEU A 151 12.06 -3.31 11.14
C LEU A 151 11.43 -4.34 12.10
N LEU A 152 12.14 -4.76 13.15
CA LEU A 152 11.62 -5.69 14.15
C LEU A 152 10.41 -5.11 14.90
N VAL A 153 10.48 -3.83 15.29
CA VAL A 153 9.35 -3.13 15.91
C VAL A 153 8.15 -3.09 14.95
N GLY A 154 8.38 -2.80 13.66
CA GLY A 154 7.33 -2.80 12.64
C GLY A 154 6.66 -4.17 12.48
N ILE A 155 7.47 -5.24 12.44
CA ILE A 155 6.95 -6.62 12.38
C ILE A 155 6.14 -6.97 13.64
N LEU A 156 6.63 -6.60 14.83
CA LEU A 156 5.91 -6.83 16.09
C LEU A 156 4.56 -6.13 16.10
N VAL A 157 4.53 -4.84 15.74
CA VAL A 157 3.30 -4.05 15.65
C VAL A 157 2.32 -4.68 14.67
N PHE A 158 2.80 -5.11 13.49
CA PHE A 158 1.99 -5.78 12.49
C PHE A 158 1.36 -7.07 13.03
N LEU A 159 2.13 -7.93 13.68
CA LEU A 159 1.63 -9.18 14.26
C LEU A 159 0.58 -8.94 15.36
N LEU A 160 0.81 -7.93 16.20
CA LEU A 160 -0.15 -7.53 17.22
C LEU A 160 -1.46 -7.02 16.61
N GLN A 161 -1.37 -6.22 15.54
CA GLN A 161 -2.54 -5.72 14.82
C GLN A 161 -3.33 -6.85 14.13
N VAL A 162 -2.65 -7.80 13.48
CA VAL A 162 -3.32 -8.98 12.88
C VAL A 162 -4.07 -9.78 13.94
N ARG A 163 -3.45 -9.99 15.11
CA ARG A 163 -4.09 -10.68 16.22
C ARG A 163 -5.28 -9.90 16.79
N PHE A 164 -5.14 -8.60 16.94
CA PHE A 164 -6.21 -7.71 17.37
C PHE A 164 -7.38 -7.73 16.38
N CYS A 165 -7.13 -7.61 15.07
CA CYS A 165 -8.16 -7.67 14.06
C CYS A 165 -8.95 -8.99 14.08
N LYS A 166 -8.26 -10.11 14.24
CA LYS A 166 -8.91 -11.42 14.36
C LYS A 166 -9.79 -11.50 15.61
N TRP A 167 -9.31 -11.02 16.74
CA TRP A 167 -10.06 -11.00 18.01
C TRP A 167 -11.28 -10.06 17.92
N TRP A 168 -11.10 -8.85 17.37
CA TRP A 168 -12.16 -7.85 17.25
C TRP A 168 -13.28 -8.31 16.33
N LEU A 169 -12.92 -8.76 15.11
CA LEU A 169 -13.90 -9.24 14.12
C LEU A 169 -14.55 -10.58 14.49
N GLY A 170 -14.03 -11.28 15.49
CA GLY A 170 -14.73 -12.40 16.13
C GLY A 170 -15.92 -11.98 16.98
N ARG A 171 -15.98 -10.71 17.41
CA ARG A 171 -17.04 -10.12 18.24
C ARG A 171 -17.87 -9.07 17.55
N HIS A 172 -17.31 -8.39 16.54
CA HIS A 172 -17.91 -7.27 15.83
C HIS A 172 -17.91 -7.52 14.33
N LYS A 173 -18.91 -7.00 13.63
CA LYS A 173 -19.03 -7.17 12.16
C LYS A 173 -18.03 -6.30 11.38
N GLN A 174 -17.59 -5.19 11.95
CA GLN A 174 -16.75 -4.17 11.31
C GLN A 174 -15.72 -3.61 12.31
N GLY A 175 -14.67 -2.99 11.79
CA GLY A 175 -13.71 -2.27 12.63
C GLY A 175 -14.32 -1.00 13.22
N PRO A 176 -13.75 -0.47 14.33
CA PRO A 176 -14.32 0.69 15.02
C PRO A 176 -14.34 1.95 14.15
N LEU A 177 -13.29 2.21 13.38
CA LEU A 177 -13.24 3.39 12.50
C LEU A 177 -13.97 3.17 11.18
N GLU A 178 -14.03 1.96 10.68
CA GLU A 178 -14.86 1.58 9.55
C GLU A 178 -16.35 1.79 9.87
N TYR A 179 -16.78 1.45 11.07
CA TYR A 179 -18.13 1.68 11.53
C TYR A 179 -18.48 3.17 11.61
N LEU A 180 -17.58 4.00 12.19
CA LEU A 180 -17.75 5.46 12.23
C LEU A 180 -17.81 6.09 10.84
N SER A 181 -16.97 5.64 9.91
CA SER A 181 -16.98 6.11 8.52
C SER A 181 -18.31 5.81 7.83
N LEU A 182 -18.87 4.63 8.04
CA LEU A 182 -20.17 4.24 7.45
C LEU A 182 -21.34 5.01 8.03
N ILE A 183 -21.35 5.31 9.33
CA ILE A 183 -22.39 6.16 9.94
C ILE A 183 -22.38 7.54 9.26
N HIS A 184 -21.21 8.14 9.09
CA HIS A 184 -21.07 9.48 8.49
C HIS A 184 -21.54 9.53 7.02
N ILE A 185 -21.40 8.43 6.28
CA ILE A 185 -21.86 8.32 4.88
C ILE A 185 -23.36 8.03 4.80
N SER A 186 -23.94 7.30 5.77
CA SER A 186 -25.35 6.88 5.73
C SER A 186 -26.31 7.90 6.34
N GLU A 187 -25.86 8.76 7.25
CA GLU A 187 -26.73 9.79 7.86
C GLU A 187 -27.28 10.83 6.88
N PRO A 188 -26.50 11.43 5.95
CA PRO A 188 -27.06 12.42 5.03
C PRO A 188 -28.11 11.83 4.08
N THR A 189 -28.05 10.52 3.79
CA THR A 189 -29.03 9.85 2.91
C THR A 189 -30.37 9.58 3.63
N ARG A 190 -30.36 9.46 4.96
CA ARG A 190 -31.59 9.28 5.77
C ARG A 190 -32.34 10.58 6.05
N LEU A 191 -31.62 11.72 6.01
CA LEU A 191 -32.22 13.05 6.18
C LEU A 191 -32.74 13.64 4.87
N ALA A 192 -32.45 13.00 3.72
CA ALA A 192 -32.88 13.42 2.39
C ALA A 192 -34.07 12.62 1.85
N LEU A 193 -34.66 11.72 2.64
CA LEU A 193 -35.94 11.00 2.42
C LEU A 193 -36.96 11.40 3.46
#